data_29cce5af8177553c88807c6f7b4bc549
#
_entry.id   29cce5af8177553c88807c6f7b4bc549
#
_cell.length_a   1.000
_cell.length_b   1.000
_cell.length_c   1.000
_cell.angle_alpha   90.00
_cell.angle_beta   90.00
_cell.angle_gamma   90.00
#
_symmetry.space_group_name_H-M   'P 1'
#
loop_
_entity.id
_entity.type
_entity.pdbx_description
1 polymer ?
#
loop_
_entity_poly.entity_id
_entity_poly.type
_entity_poly.pdbx_seq_one_letter_code
_entity_poly.pdbx_strand_id
1 'polypeptide(L)'
;MAEIHFHLETKLAPDAVLAVLTDFGPRRPKVWPNIDDRHFQVHGQGPGWADVTEGSSVAGGVWERERYTWDAATGHVAVETLDSNTWGPGSRWEYNLTPTPQGGTHIDVTVKRHGKGSKGRLIELGLTAVGAGMLRSQMERALKRSAS
;
A
#
# COMPACT_ATOMS: atom_id res chain seq x y z
N MET A 1 0.42 -4.96 18.27
CA MET A 1 0.30 -5.07 16.81
C MET A 1 -1.07 -4.59 16.36
N ALA A 2 -1.12 -3.76 15.33
CA ALA A 2 -2.37 -3.41 14.66
C ALA A 2 -2.59 -4.35 13.47
N GLU A 3 -3.76 -4.92 13.37
CA GLU A 3 -4.21 -5.65 12.20
C GLU A 3 -5.46 -4.95 11.67
N ILE A 4 -5.39 -4.51 10.42
CA ILE A 4 -6.43 -3.70 9.79
C ILE A 4 -6.91 -4.46 8.57
N HIS A 5 -8.22 -4.56 8.43
CA HIS A 5 -8.86 -5.20 7.29
C HIS A 5 -9.85 -4.23 6.69
N PHE A 6 -9.79 -4.06 5.38
CA PHE A 6 -10.79 -3.30 4.65
C PHE A 6 -10.97 -3.86 3.24
N HIS A 7 -12.07 -3.50 2.63
CA HIS A 7 -12.35 -3.87 1.25
C HIS A 7 -13.01 -2.71 0.52
N LEU A 8 -12.88 -2.71 -0.79
CA LEU A 8 -13.55 -1.75 -1.66
C LEU A 8 -13.78 -2.36 -3.04
N GLU A 9 -14.67 -1.75 -3.79
CA GLU A 9 -14.90 -2.11 -5.18
C GLU A 9 -14.60 -0.94 -6.10
N THR A 10 -14.11 -1.26 -7.28
CA THR A 10 -13.81 -0.27 -8.32
C THR A 10 -14.32 -0.77 -9.66
N LYS A 11 -14.58 0.15 -10.57
CA LYS A 11 -14.94 -0.16 -11.96
C LYS A 11 -13.75 -0.58 -12.80
N LEU A 12 -12.52 -0.35 -12.31
CA LEU A 12 -11.30 -0.76 -12.99
C LEU A 12 -11.18 -2.28 -13.00
N ALA A 13 -10.76 -2.84 -14.13
CA ALA A 13 -10.50 -4.28 -14.25
C ALA A 13 -9.31 -4.68 -13.35
N PRO A 14 -9.20 -5.97 -12.95
CA PRO A 14 -8.10 -6.41 -12.09
C PRO A 14 -6.71 -6.06 -12.61
N ASP A 15 -6.47 -6.17 -13.90
CA ASP A 15 -5.17 -5.81 -14.49
C ASP A 15 -4.87 -4.31 -14.34
N ALA A 16 -5.88 -3.45 -14.44
CA ALA A 16 -5.72 -2.02 -14.25
C ALA A 16 -5.44 -1.67 -12.79
N VAL A 17 -6.10 -2.35 -11.84
CA VAL A 17 -5.82 -2.21 -10.41
C VAL A 17 -4.40 -2.65 -10.09
N LEU A 18 -3.99 -3.81 -10.60
CA LEU A 18 -2.63 -4.30 -10.43
C LEU A 18 -1.59 -3.31 -10.97
N ALA A 19 -1.86 -2.72 -12.12
CA ALA A 19 -0.97 -1.71 -12.70
C ALA A 19 -0.82 -0.48 -11.79
N VAL A 20 -1.89 -0.03 -11.14
CA VAL A 20 -1.82 1.08 -10.16
C VAL A 20 -0.96 0.70 -8.95
N LEU A 21 -1.13 -0.51 -8.41
CA LEU A 21 -0.37 -0.99 -7.26
C LEU A 21 1.12 -1.17 -7.57
N THR A 22 1.45 -1.51 -8.81
CA THR A 22 2.80 -1.91 -9.22
C THR A 22 3.47 -0.94 -10.19
N ASP A 23 2.94 0.26 -10.34
CA ASP A 23 3.61 1.33 -11.08
C ASP A 23 4.56 2.06 -10.13
N PHE A 24 5.85 1.82 -10.30
CA PHE A 24 6.92 2.46 -9.53
C PHE A 24 7.63 3.56 -10.31
N GLY A 25 6.97 4.10 -11.32
CA GLY A 25 7.45 5.23 -12.10
C GLY A 25 7.30 6.58 -11.37
N PRO A 26 7.73 7.69 -12.02
CA PRO A 26 7.74 9.01 -11.39
C PRO A 26 6.36 9.57 -11.05
N ARG A 27 5.28 8.98 -11.57
CA ARG A 27 3.91 9.38 -11.22
C ARG A 27 3.44 8.86 -9.87
N ARG A 28 4.13 7.87 -9.28
CA ARG A 28 3.68 7.22 -8.05
C ARG A 28 3.38 8.20 -6.91
N PRO A 29 4.25 9.18 -6.59
CA PRO A 29 3.92 10.15 -5.54
C PRO A 29 2.74 11.07 -5.88
N LYS A 30 2.40 11.23 -7.15
CA LYS A 30 1.26 12.03 -7.59
C LYS A 30 -0.05 11.25 -7.50
N VAL A 31 0.01 9.94 -7.61
CA VAL A 31 -1.15 9.04 -7.56
C VAL A 31 -1.50 8.69 -6.12
N TRP A 32 -0.51 8.30 -5.32
CA TRP A 32 -0.72 7.87 -3.94
C TRP A 32 -0.61 9.04 -2.96
N PRO A 33 -1.68 9.38 -2.21
CA PRO A 33 -1.66 10.53 -1.30
C PRO A 33 -0.74 10.36 -0.09
N ASN A 34 -0.35 9.13 0.23
CA ASN A 34 0.54 8.80 1.35
C ASN A 34 2.00 8.60 0.95
N ILE A 35 2.36 8.90 -0.29
CA ILE A 35 3.74 8.80 -0.79
C ILE A 35 4.16 10.17 -1.30
N ASP A 36 5.29 10.69 -0.83
CA ASP A 36 5.85 11.94 -1.35
C ASP A 36 7.18 11.70 -2.09
N ASP A 37 7.56 12.66 -2.94
CA ASP A 37 8.76 12.57 -3.78
C ASP A 37 10.05 12.40 -2.96
N ARG A 38 10.10 12.96 -1.75
CA ARG A 38 11.30 12.94 -0.91
C ARG A 38 11.56 11.57 -0.32
N HIS A 39 10.51 10.74 -0.21
CA HIS A 39 10.54 9.43 0.44
C HIS A 39 10.30 8.29 -0.55
N PHE A 40 10.42 8.55 -1.84
CA PHE A 40 10.21 7.53 -2.86
C PHE A 40 11.50 7.22 -3.61
N GLN A 41 11.94 5.96 -3.54
CA GLN A 41 13.13 5.48 -4.26
C GLN A 41 12.93 4.02 -4.67
N VAL A 42 13.24 3.70 -5.91
CA VAL A 42 13.27 2.33 -6.41
C VAL A 42 14.69 1.79 -6.29
N HIS A 43 14.87 0.71 -5.52
CA HIS A 43 16.16 0.03 -5.35
C HIS A 43 16.36 -1.05 -6.40
N GLY A 44 15.28 -1.68 -6.85
CA GLY A 44 15.30 -2.69 -7.89
C GLY A 44 13.89 -3.13 -8.23
N GLN A 45 13.70 -3.66 -9.43
CA GLN A 45 12.41 -4.20 -9.85
C GLN A 45 12.60 -5.17 -11.02
N GLY A 46 11.62 -6.05 -11.18
CA GLY A 46 11.59 -7.04 -12.25
C GLY A 46 10.20 -7.62 -12.38
N PRO A 47 10.03 -8.67 -13.22
CA PRO A 47 8.75 -9.34 -13.37
C PRO A 47 8.25 -9.89 -12.01
N GLY A 48 7.11 -9.38 -11.55
CA GLY A 48 6.47 -9.86 -10.33
C GLY A 48 7.11 -9.41 -9.01
N TRP A 49 8.05 -8.46 -9.02
CA TRP A 49 8.66 -7.97 -7.78
C TRP A 49 9.21 -6.54 -7.91
N ALA A 50 9.30 -5.85 -6.77
CA ALA A 50 9.99 -4.57 -6.65
C ALA A 50 10.51 -4.40 -5.22
N ASP A 51 11.63 -3.70 -5.09
CA ASP A 51 12.22 -3.30 -3.81
C ASP A 51 12.28 -1.77 -3.83
N VAL A 52 11.50 -1.12 -2.96
CA VAL A 52 11.33 0.33 -2.98
C VAL A 52 11.33 0.90 -1.56
N THR A 53 11.68 2.17 -1.43
CA THR A 53 11.43 2.95 -0.22
C THR A 53 10.28 3.91 -0.52
N GLU A 54 9.29 3.92 0.34
CA GLU A 54 8.11 4.79 0.25
C GLU A 54 7.86 5.45 1.59
N GLY A 55 7.28 6.64 1.58
CA GLY A 55 6.95 7.32 2.81
C GLY A 55 6.31 8.67 2.61
N SER A 56 6.03 9.33 3.74
CA SER A 56 5.38 10.63 3.78
C SER A 56 5.99 11.52 4.85
N SER A 57 5.63 12.79 4.83
CA SER A 57 6.08 13.78 5.83
C SER A 57 5.26 13.75 7.12
N VAL A 58 4.31 12.82 7.24
CA VAL A 58 3.47 12.66 8.44
C VAL A 58 4.35 12.46 9.69
N ALA A 59 3.98 13.12 10.78
CA ALA A 59 4.66 13.00 12.08
C ALA A 59 6.19 13.18 12.01
N GLY A 60 6.66 14.12 11.18
CA GLY A 60 8.08 14.38 11.00
C GLY A 60 8.80 13.43 10.06
N GLY A 61 8.06 12.59 9.35
CA GLY A 61 8.57 11.64 8.38
C GLY A 61 8.38 10.18 8.80
N VAL A 62 7.62 9.47 7.99
CA VAL A 62 7.43 8.01 8.12
C VAL A 62 7.85 7.40 6.79
N TRP A 63 8.85 6.56 6.82
CA TRP A 63 9.32 5.87 5.63
C TRP A 63 9.50 4.38 5.90
N GLU A 64 9.36 3.58 4.86
CA GLU A 64 9.66 2.16 4.92
C GLU A 64 10.25 1.66 3.61
N ARG A 65 11.20 0.74 3.72
CA ARG A 65 11.71 -0.03 2.61
C ARG A 65 10.91 -1.31 2.52
N GLU A 66 10.35 -1.57 1.35
CA GLU A 66 9.37 -2.61 1.14
C GLU A 66 9.74 -3.48 -0.05
N ARG A 67 9.43 -4.76 0.09
CA ARG A 67 9.46 -5.68 -1.05
C ARG A 67 8.03 -5.99 -1.47
N TYR A 68 7.73 -5.63 -2.71
CA TYR A 68 6.49 -6.00 -3.39
C TYR A 68 6.70 -7.29 -4.15
N THR A 69 5.75 -8.22 -4.05
CA THR A 69 5.67 -9.41 -4.89
C THR A 69 4.22 -9.59 -5.33
N TRP A 70 4.01 -10.00 -6.57
CA TRP A 70 2.65 -10.18 -7.08
C TRP A 70 2.56 -11.26 -8.12
N ASP A 71 1.35 -11.80 -8.26
CA ASP A 71 0.97 -12.79 -9.26
C ASP A 71 -0.29 -12.31 -9.98
N ALA A 72 -0.17 -11.94 -11.25
CA ALA A 72 -1.28 -11.45 -12.05
C ALA A 72 -2.37 -12.51 -12.25
N ALA A 73 -1.99 -13.79 -12.30
CA ALA A 73 -2.95 -14.88 -12.52
C ALA A 73 -3.89 -15.08 -11.34
N THR A 74 -3.41 -14.90 -10.11
CA THR A 74 -4.23 -15.05 -8.88
C THR A 74 -4.77 -13.73 -8.35
N GLY A 75 -4.23 -12.59 -8.80
CA GLY A 75 -4.60 -11.28 -8.27
C GLY A 75 -4.04 -10.99 -6.88
N HIS A 76 -3.04 -11.73 -6.43
CA HIS A 76 -2.45 -11.55 -5.11
C HIS A 76 -1.23 -10.62 -5.16
N VAL A 77 -1.20 -9.64 -4.25
CA VAL A 77 -0.05 -8.73 -4.06
C VAL A 77 0.32 -8.76 -2.59
N ALA A 78 1.59 -9.00 -2.31
CA ALA A 78 2.15 -8.93 -0.96
C ALA A 78 3.21 -7.85 -0.87
N VAL A 79 3.20 -7.10 0.21
CA VAL A 79 4.18 -6.05 0.48
C VAL A 79 4.76 -6.29 1.88
N GLU A 80 6.04 -6.61 1.93
CA GLU A 80 6.74 -6.88 3.18
C GLU A 80 7.62 -5.70 3.56
N THR A 81 7.52 -5.23 4.79
CA THR A 81 8.40 -4.19 5.32
C THR A 81 9.76 -4.79 5.63
N LEU A 82 10.81 -4.32 4.95
CA LEU A 82 12.19 -4.77 5.16
C LEU A 82 12.91 -3.91 6.18
N ASP A 83 12.66 -2.60 6.17
CA ASP A 83 13.23 -1.64 7.10
C ASP A 83 12.32 -0.41 7.19
N SER A 84 12.34 0.29 8.32
CA SER A 84 11.51 1.47 8.54
C SER A 84 11.99 2.24 9.76
N ASN A 85 11.73 3.55 9.77
CA ASN A 85 11.89 4.35 11.00
C ASN A 85 10.69 4.25 11.95
N THR A 86 9.61 3.59 11.53
CA THR A 86 8.33 3.54 12.27
C THR A 86 7.83 2.14 12.50
N TRP A 87 8.03 1.24 11.54
CA TRP A 87 7.46 -0.11 11.56
C TRP A 87 8.54 -1.16 11.76
N GLY A 88 8.25 -2.11 12.63
CA GLY A 88 9.14 -3.23 12.94
C GLY A 88 8.86 -4.47 12.10
N PRO A 89 9.65 -5.54 12.34
CA PRO A 89 9.51 -6.81 11.62
C PRO A 89 8.09 -7.40 11.73
N GLY A 90 7.62 -8.01 10.66
CA GLY A 90 6.28 -8.57 10.58
C GLY A 90 5.22 -7.60 10.05
N SER A 91 5.58 -6.33 9.86
CA SER A 91 4.70 -5.36 9.20
C SER A 91 4.57 -5.70 7.72
N ARG A 92 3.32 -5.74 7.22
CA ARG A 92 3.07 -6.16 5.84
C ARG A 92 1.70 -5.72 5.36
N TRP A 93 1.54 -5.71 4.03
CA TRP A 93 0.27 -5.51 3.34
C TRP A 93 0.00 -6.71 2.46
N GLU A 94 -1.27 -7.10 2.36
CA GLU A 94 -1.72 -8.09 1.39
C GLU A 94 -2.96 -7.58 0.67
N TYR A 95 -2.96 -7.72 -0.65
CA TYR A 95 -4.09 -7.37 -1.50
C TYR A 95 -4.55 -8.61 -2.25
N ASN A 96 -5.86 -8.82 -2.30
CA ASN A 96 -6.47 -9.86 -3.12
C ASN A 96 -7.46 -9.20 -4.08
N LEU A 97 -7.22 -9.33 -5.37
CA LEU A 97 -7.99 -8.73 -6.44
C LEU A 97 -8.88 -9.79 -7.06
N THR A 98 -10.20 -9.61 -6.96
CA THR A 98 -11.17 -10.54 -7.52
C THR A 98 -12.04 -9.82 -8.54
N PRO A 99 -12.20 -10.34 -9.78
CA PRO A 99 -13.07 -9.70 -10.75
C PRO A 99 -14.53 -9.75 -10.30
N THR A 100 -15.28 -8.69 -10.60
CA THR A 100 -16.73 -8.64 -10.37
C THR A 100 -17.49 -9.02 -11.63
N PRO A 101 -18.77 -9.40 -11.53
CA PRO A 101 -19.59 -9.72 -12.71
C PRO A 101 -19.71 -8.58 -13.72
N GLN A 102 -19.51 -7.34 -13.28
CA GLN A 102 -19.60 -6.14 -14.15
C GLN A 102 -18.26 -5.76 -14.78
N GLY A 103 -17.21 -6.57 -14.60
CA GLY A 103 -15.90 -6.32 -15.17
C GLY A 103 -15.00 -5.42 -14.32
N GLY A 104 -15.43 -5.01 -13.14
CA GLY A 104 -14.62 -4.30 -12.16
C GLY A 104 -13.84 -5.23 -11.26
N THR A 105 -13.40 -4.72 -10.11
CA THR A 105 -12.60 -5.47 -9.15
C THR A 105 -13.11 -5.27 -7.73
N HIS A 106 -13.24 -6.38 -7.00
CA HIS A 106 -13.34 -6.40 -5.55
C HIS A 106 -11.93 -6.49 -4.99
N ILE A 107 -11.55 -5.55 -4.15
CA ILE A 107 -10.22 -5.47 -3.56
C ILE A 107 -10.34 -5.74 -2.06
N ASP A 108 -9.62 -6.76 -1.59
CA ASP A 108 -9.58 -7.13 -0.19
C ASP A 108 -8.17 -6.87 0.34
N VAL A 109 -8.05 -6.09 1.41
CA VAL A 109 -6.76 -5.63 1.92
C VAL A 109 -6.62 -5.98 3.40
N THR A 110 -5.50 -6.61 3.73
CA THR A 110 -5.09 -6.86 5.11
C THR A 110 -3.77 -6.16 5.38
N VAL A 111 -3.70 -5.40 6.46
CA VAL A 111 -2.51 -4.65 6.85
C VAL A 111 -2.13 -5.05 8.27
N LYS A 112 -0.87 -5.46 8.44
CA LYS A 112 -0.29 -5.76 9.75
C LYS A 112 0.79 -4.73 10.04
N ARG A 113 0.70 -4.08 11.19
CA ARG A 113 1.64 -3.04 11.60
C ARG A 113 2.13 -3.28 13.02
N HIS A 114 3.45 -3.35 13.16
CA HIS A 114 4.13 -3.38 14.45
C HIS A 114 4.86 -2.06 14.65
N GLY A 115 4.38 -1.21 15.57
CA GLY A 115 5.00 0.06 15.87
C GLY A 115 6.37 -0.13 16.54
N LYS A 116 7.35 0.62 16.06
CA LYS A 116 8.74 0.60 16.52
C LYS A 116 9.02 1.87 17.32
N GLY A 117 9.47 1.71 18.55
CA GLY A 117 9.70 2.85 19.45
C GLY A 117 8.40 3.53 19.89
N SER A 118 8.52 4.62 20.65
CA SER A 118 7.36 5.35 21.18
C SER A 118 6.52 6.01 20.09
N LYS A 119 7.17 6.62 19.11
CA LYS A 119 6.50 7.22 17.95
C LYS A 119 5.72 6.18 17.14
N GLY A 120 6.34 5.05 16.83
CA GLY A 120 5.70 3.98 16.07
C GLY A 120 4.51 3.37 16.80
N ARG A 121 4.61 3.18 18.11
CA ARG A 121 3.51 2.67 18.94
C ARG A 121 2.34 3.64 18.99
N LEU A 122 2.61 4.94 19.05
CA LEU A 122 1.56 5.96 19.05
C LEU A 122 0.82 5.99 17.72
N ILE A 123 1.53 5.90 16.61
CA ILE A 123 0.94 5.83 15.27
C ILE A 123 0.13 4.53 15.11
N GLU A 124 0.63 3.41 15.61
CA GLU A 124 -0.09 2.14 15.63
C GLU A 124 -1.43 2.25 16.35
N LEU A 125 -1.46 2.89 17.51
CA LEU A 125 -2.71 3.14 18.24
C LEU A 125 -3.71 3.96 17.42
N GLY A 126 -3.24 5.00 16.73
CA GLY A 126 -4.08 5.80 15.85
C GLY A 126 -4.64 4.99 14.69
N LEU A 127 -3.83 4.12 14.09
CA LEU A 127 -4.28 3.21 13.03
C LEU A 127 -5.32 2.21 13.53
N THR A 128 -5.17 1.69 14.74
CA THR A 128 -6.16 0.78 15.33
C THR A 128 -7.52 1.47 15.47
N ALA A 129 -7.53 2.76 15.80
CA ALA A 129 -8.77 3.51 16.00
C ALA A 129 -9.47 3.91 14.70
N VAL A 130 -8.70 4.37 13.67
CA VAL A 130 -9.28 4.99 12.46
C VAL A 130 -8.67 4.47 11.14
N GLY A 131 -7.77 3.51 11.23
CA GLY A 131 -6.93 3.11 10.10
C GLY A 131 -7.68 2.56 8.89
N ALA A 132 -8.68 1.71 9.11
CA ALA A 132 -9.40 1.08 8.00
C ALA A 132 -10.05 2.12 7.07
N GLY A 133 -10.76 3.09 7.64
CA GLY A 133 -11.39 4.15 6.86
C GLY A 133 -10.39 5.06 6.17
N MET A 134 -9.31 5.41 6.86
CA MET A 134 -8.26 6.27 6.30
C MET A 134 -7.52 5.58 5.14
N LEU A 135 -7.10 4.34 5.32
CA LEU A 135 -6.36 3.61 4.31
C LEU A 135 -7.22 3.29 3.09
N ARG A 136 -8.48 2.93 3.33
CA ARG A 136 -9.45 2.74 2.25
C ARG A 136 -9.63 4.03 1.43
N SER A 137 -9.78 5.16 2.08
CA SER A 137 -9.91 6.47 1.43
C SER A 137 -8.68 6.82 0.59
N GLN A 138 -7.48 6.54 1.10
CA GLN A 138 -6.23 6.75 0.35
C GLN A 138 -6.20 5.90 -0.92
N MET A 139 -6.60 4.64 -0.83
CA MET A 139 -6.64 3.76 -2.00
C MET A 139 -7.69 4.19 -3.02
N GLU A 140 -8.87 4.60 -2.56
CA GLU A 140 -9.91 5.13 -3.45
C GLU A 140 -9.42 6.35 -4.24
N ARG A 141 -8.68 7.24 -3.58
CA ARG A 141 -8.09 8.41 -4.24
C ARG A 141 -7.03 8.01 -5.26
N ALA A 142 -6.18 7.05 -4.93
CA ALA A 142 -5.15 6.56 -5.84
C ALA A 142 -5.77 5.98 -7.11
N LEU A 143 -6.82 5.16 -6.98
CA LEU A 143 -7.52 4.59 -8.11
C LEU A 143 -8.19 5.66 -8.99
N LYS A 144 -8.78 6.68 -8.39
CA LYS A 144 -9.37 7.81 -9.13
C LYS A 144 -8.32 8.62 -9.87
N ARG A 145 -7.20 8.94 -9.22
CA ARG A 145 -6.11 9.71 -9.82
C ARG A 145 -5.44 8.98 -10.97
N SER A 146 -5.34 7.66 -10.88
CA SER A 146 -4.74 6.85 -11.94
C SER A 146 -5.60 6.81 -13.21
N ALA A 147 -6.91 7.01 -13.07
CA ALA A 147 -7.86 7.00 -14.20
C ALA A 147 -7.98 8.36 -14.91
N SER A 148 -7.34 9.40 -14.39
CA SER A 148 -7.38 10.75 -14.96
C SER A 148 -6.18 11.09 -15.84
#